data_8f385ca7e90a167e7c4ec380f233814c
#
_entry.id   8f385ca7e90a167e7c4ec380f233814c
#
_cell.length_a   1.000
_cell.length_b   1.000
_cell.length_c   1.000
_cell.angle_alpha   90.00
_cell.angle_beta   90.00
_cell.angle_gamma   90.00
#
_symmetry.space_group_name_H-M   'P 1'
#
loop_
_entity.id
_entity.type
_entity.pdbx_description
1 polymer ?
#
loop_
_entity_poly.entity_id
_entity_poly.type
_entity_poly.pdbx_seq_one_letter_code
_entity_poly.pdbx_strand_id
1 'polypeptide(L)'
;FVKTMMRLMKERTTLNVVSDQIGRPTYAKDLAIATIKIVNEVSDGKKIKGIYHFANKGVTSWFKFAQQIKKNAGLSCDLLPINTAQFPTPAKRPAYSVLDTQKIETTINIDIPSWEESLLACQKMLG
;
A
#
# COMPACT_ATOMS: atom_id res chain seq x y z
N PHE A 1 6.39 4.18 -4.98
CA PHE A 1 5.82 5.35 -4.29
C PHE A 1 6.66 5.73 -3.06
N VAL A 2 6.88 4.82 -2.06
CA VAL A 2 7.57 5.15 -0.79
C VAL A 2 8.96 5.76 -1.03
N LYS A 3 9.84 5.09 -1.79
CA LYS A 3 11.18 5.62 -2.13
C LYS A 3 11.13 6.99 -2.79
N THR A 4 10.21 7.17 -3.75
CA THR A 4 10.04 8.45 -4.47
C THR A 4 9.61 9.55 -3.51
N MET A 5 8.64 9.28 -2.63
CA MET A 5 8.16 10.26 -1.66
C MET A 5 9.26 10.63 -0.65
N MET A 6 9.99 9.65 -0.11
CA MET A 6 11.12 9.91 0.80
C MET A 6 12.19 10.79 0.13
N ARG A 7 12.53 10.53 -1.13
CA ARG A 7 13.49 11.33 -1.88
C ARG A 7 12.97 12.75 -2.11
N LEU A 8 11.75 12.90 -2.65
CA LEU A 8 11.18 14.21 -2.95
C LEU A 8 10.99 15.07 -1.70
N MET A 9 10.61 14.47 -0.57
CA MET A 9 10.46 15.20 0.71
C MET A 9 11.80 15.66 1.31
N LYS A 10 12.93 15.05 0.92
CA LYS A 10 14.28 15.53 1.26
C LYS A 10 14.74 16.67 0.36
N GLU A 11 14.31 16.66 -0.89
CA GLU A 11 14.74 17.62 -1.94
C GLU A 11 13.88 18.90 -1.99
N ARG A 12 12.64 18.85 -1.45
CA ARG A 12 11.65 19.92 -1.60
C ARG A 12 11.07 20.36 -0.28
N THR A 13 10.77 21.64 -0.17
CA THR A 13 10.07 22.21 1.00
C THR A 13 8.57 21.91 0.98
N THR A 14 7.97 21.76 -0.19
CA THR A 14 6.54 21.55 -0.39
C THR A 14 6.28 20.51 -1.48
N LEU A 15 5.29 19.62 -1.28
CA LEU A 15 4.83 18.64 -2.26
C LEU A 15 3.31 18.56 -2.31
N ASN A 16 2.75 18.60 -3.53
CA ASN A 16 1.34 18.34 -3.78
C ASN A 16 1.09 16.83 -3.90
N VAL A 17 0.09 16.30 -3.20
CA VAL A 17 -0.26 14.88 -3.22
C VAL A 17 -1.76 14.70 -3.38
N VAL A 18 -2.17 13.82 -4.30
CA VAL A 18 -3.58 13.52 -4.56
C VAL A 18 -4.25 12.93 -3.32
N SER A 19 -5.39 13.50 -2.92
CA SER A 19 -6.10 13.16 -1.68
C SER A 19 -7.46 12.46 -1.87
N ASP A 20 -8.01 12.51 -3.09
CA ASP A 20 -9.34 11.99 -3.45
C ASP A 20 -9.29 10.59 -4.12
N GLN A 21 -8.13 9.94 -4.15
CA GLN A 21 -7.99 8.55 -4.58
C GLN A 21 -7.76 7.67 -3.35
N ILE A 22 -8.69 6.75 -3.13
CA ILE A 22 -8.74 5.86 -1.97
C ILE A 22 -8.37 4.43 -2.38
N GLY A 23 -7.51 3.79 -1.60
CA GLY A 23 -7.09 2.42 -1.87
C GLY A 23 -6.45 1.75 -0.66
N ARG A 24 -5.79 0.63 -0.90
CA ARG A 24 -5.03 -0.15 0.09
C ARG A 24 -3.58 -0.28 -0.42
N PRO A 25 -2.60 0.39 0.19
CA PRO A 25 -1.20 0.17 -0.13
C PRO A 25 -0.81 -1.28 0.18
N THR A 26 0.01 -1.88 -0.67
CA THR A 26 0.44 -3.26 -0.52
C THR A 26 1.96 -3.32 -0.42
N TYR A 27 2.46 -3.93 0.64
CA TYR A 27 3.88 -4.21 0.80
C TYR A 27 4.23 -5.52 0.08
N ALA A 28 5.19 -5.46 -0.85
CA ALA A 28 5.56 -6.60 -1.69
C ALA A 28 6.04 -7.82 -0.88
N LYS A 29 6.69 -7.61 0.27
CA LYS A 29 7.12 -8.70 1.16
C LYS A 29 5.90 -9.45 1.74
N ASP A 30 4.85 -8.76 2.15
CA ASP A 30 3.65 -9.40 2.71
C ASP A 30 2.92 -10.19 1.62
N LEU A 31 2.83 -9.66 0.40
CA LEU A 31 2.31 -10.38 -0.74
C LEU A 31 3.14 -11.65 -1.06
N ALA A 32 4.47 -11.55 -0.99
CA ALA A 32 5.35 -12.70 -1.19
C ALA A 32 5.11 -13.78 -0.12
N ILE A 33 4.98 -13.40 1.16
CA ILE A 33 4.66 -14.32 2.26
C ILE A 33 3.33 -15.03 2.00
N ALA A 34 2.28 -14.30 1.61
CA ALA A 34 0.98 -14.87 1.27
C ALA A 34 1.08 -15.83 0.08
N THR A 35 1.88 -15.49 -0.95
CA THR A 35 2.11 -16.35 -2.11
C THR A 35 2.80 -17.65 -1.74
N ILE A 36 3.86 -17.59 -0.92
CA ILE A 36 4.56 -18.79 -0.41
C ILE A 36 3.61 -19.66 0.40
N LYS A 37 2.76 -19.05 1.24
CA LYS A 37 1.77 -19.81 2.01
C LYS A 37 0.78 -20.54 1.10
N ILE A 38 0.29 -19.91 0.02
CA ILE A 38 -0.57 -20.58 -0.98
C ILE A 38 0.16 -21.76 -1.60
N VAL A 39 1.44 -21.60 -2.00
CA VAL A 39 2.24 -22.68 -2.59
C VAL A 39 2.33 -23.86 -1.64
N ASN A 40 2.64 -23.62 -0.37
CA ASN A 40 2.73 -24.69 0.65
C ASN A 40 1.39 -25.40 0.85
N GLU A 41 0.29 -24.66 1.00
CA GLU A 41 -1.05 -25.25 1.15
C GLU A 41 -1.45 -26.13 -0.05
N VAL A 42 -1.07 -25.71 -1.28
CA VAL A 42 -1.31 -26.52 -2.50
C VAL A 42 -0.41 -27.76 -2.52
N SER A 43 0.85 -27.65 -2.10
CA SER A 43 1.78 -28.78 -1.99
C SER A 43 1.29 -29.81 -0.97
N ASP A 44 0.63 -29.37 0.09
CA ASP A 44 0.02 -30.21 1.12
C ASP A 44 -1.34 -30.80 0.67
N GLY A 45 -1.71 -30.64 -0.61
CA GLY A 45 -2.89 -31.24 -1.23
C GLY A 45 -4.16 -30.41 -1.16
N LYS A 46 -4.11 -29.15 -0.67
CA LYS A 46 -5.28 -28.27 -0.64
C LYS A 46 -5.64 -27.79 -2.04
N LYS A 47 -6.90 -27.93 -2.42
CA LYS A 47 -7.39 -27.47 -3.72
C LYS A 47 -7.74 -25.98 -3.67
N ILE A 48 -6.81 -25.12 -4.05
CA ILE A 48 -6.98 -23.65 -4.13
C ILE A 48 -7.16 -23.27 -5.61
N LYS A 49 -8.34 -22.73 -5.98
CA LYS A 49 -8.68 -22.38 -7.37
C LYS A 49 -9.35 -21.01 -7.44
N GLY A 50 -9.20 -20.35 -8.58
CA GLY A 50 -9.85 -19.08 -8.90
C GLY A 50 -8.98 -17.86 -8.59
N ILE A 51 -9.61 -16.68 -8.58
CA ILE A 51 -8.95 -15.40 -8.36
C ILE A 51 -9.00 -15.05 -6.87
N TYR A 52 -7.88 -14.58 -6.35
CA TYR A 52 -7.71 -14.07 -4.99
C TYR A 52 -7.14 -12.65 -5.04
N HIS A 53 -7.61 -11.80 -4.16
CA HIS A 53 -7.03 -10.48 -3.98
C HIS A 53 -6.21 -10.43 -2.69
N PHE A 54 -5.11 -9.69 -2.75
CA PHE A 54 -4.28 -9.40 -1.59
C PHE A 54 -3.99 -7.89 -1.52
N ALA A 55 -4.17 -7.30 -0.35
CA ALA A 55 -3.70 -5.96 0.00
C ALA A 55 -3.58 -5.88 1.52
N ASN A 56 -2.69 -5.04 2.05
CA ASN A 56 -2.59 -4.84 3.50
C ASN A 56 -3.89 -4.27 4.07
N LYS A 57 -4.22 -4.59 5.33
CA LYS A 57 -5.44 -4.11 6.02
C LYS A 57 -5.43 -2.59 6.16
N GLY A 58 -6.62 -2.01 6.27
CA GLY A 58 -6.84 -0.57 6.35
C GLY A 58 -7.04 0.09 5.00
N VAL A 59 -7.66 1.25 5.00
CA VAL A 59 -8.02 2.04 3.81
C VAL A 59 -7.42 3.43 3.97
N THR A 60 -6.78 3.95 2.93
CA THR A 60 -6.13 5.26 2.98
C THR A 60 -6.14 5.96 1.63
N SER A 61 -5.92 7.28 1.62
CA SER A 61 -5.61 8.03 0.39
C SER A 61 -4.12 8.13 0.17
N TRP A 62 -3.70 8.44 -1.06
CA TRP A 62 -2.29 8.71 -1.35
C TRP A 62 -1.72 9.83 -0.49
N PHE A 63 -2.52 10.85 -0.20
CA PHE A 63 -2.12 11.95 0.68
C PHE A 63 -1.86 11.48 2.12
N LYS A 64 -2.79 10.74 2.73
CA LYS A 64 -2.60 10.19 4.09
C LYS A 64 -1.43 9.21 4.14
N PHE A 65 -1.26 8.40 3.10
CA PHE A 65 -0.12 7.49 2.97
C PHE A 65 1.21 8.27 2.93
N ALA A 66 1.28 9.37 2.16
CA ALA A 66 2.44 10.26 2.14
C ALA A 66 2.71 10.94 3.50
N GLN A 67 1.65 11.36 4.20
CA GLN A 67 1.78 11.92 5.56
C GLN A 67 2.40 10.90 6.54
N GLN A 68 2.00 9.63 6.46
CA GLN A 68 2.56 8.60 7.31
C GLN A 68 4.03 8.30 6.95
N ILE A 69 4.38 8.31 5.65
CA ILE A 69 5.79 8.19 5.21
C ILE A 69 6.63 9.32 5.81
N LYS A 70 6.16 10.57 5.70
CA LYS A 70 6.79 11.76 6.28
C LYS A 70 7.02 11.60 7.77
N LYS A 71 5.96 11.23 8.50
CA LYS A 71 5.99 11.05 9.97
C LYS A 71 7.02 10.00 10.39
N ASN A 72 7.01 8.83 9.76
CA ASN A 72 7.91 7.73 10.09
C ASN A 72 9.38 8.08 9.81
N ALA A 73 9.63 8.89 8.78
CA ALA A 73 10.98 9.29 8.35
C ALA A 73 11.48 10.60 9.02
N GLY A 74 10.67 11.25 9.86
CA GLY A 74 11.03 12.52 10.53
C GLY A 74 11.31 13.67 9.56
N LEU A 75 10.65 13.71 8.40
CA LEU A 75 10.90 14.73 7.36
C LEU A 75 10.06 15.99 7.58
N SER A 76 10.57 17.16 7.16
CA SER A 76 9.95 18.48 7.40
C SER A 76 9.16 19.04 6.21
N CYS A 77 9.18 18.40 5.03
CA CYS A 77 8.49 18.86 3.82
C CYS A 77 6.98 19.07 4.06
N ASP A 78 6.43 20.17 3.58
CA ASP A 78 4.99 20.44 3.64
C ASP A 78 4.24 19.66 2.58
N LEU A 79 3.24 18.89 3.00
CA LEU A 79 2.38 18.13 2.10
C LEU A 79 1.04 18.85 1.93
N LEU A 80 0.72 19.20 0.70
CA LEU A 80 -0.54 19.87 0.34
C LEU A 80 -1.47 18.89 -0.39
N PRO A 81 -2.73 18.72 0.08
CA PRO A 81 -3.69 17.88 -0.61
C PRO A 81 -4.17 18.56 -1.89
N ILE A 82 -4.20 17.81 -2.97
CA ILE A 82 -4.80 18.23 -4.25
C ILE A 82 -5.81 17.18 -4.69
N ASN A 83 -6.72 17.55 -5.59
CA ASN A 83 -7.63 16.60 -6.21
C ASN A 83 -7.05 16.02 -7.51
N THR A 84 -7.65 14.93 -8.00
CA THR A 84 -7.22 14.24 -9.22
C THR A 84 -7.19 15.14 -10.45
N ALA A 85 -8.12 16.10 -10.56
CA ALA A 85 -8.18 17.03 -11.70
C ALA A 85 -6.97 17.98 -11.74
N GLN A 86 -6.36 18.28 -10.59
CA GLN A 86 -5.16 19.11 -10.48
C GLN A 86 -3.85 18.34 -10.78
N PHE A 87 -3.95 17.00 -10.95
CA PHE A 87 -2.81 16.16 -11.31
C PHE A 87 -3.14 15.28 -12.52
N PRO A 88 -3.22 15.86 -13.73
CA PRO A 88 -3.59 15.12 -14.93
C PRO A 88 -2.57 14.02 -15.24
N THR A 89 -3.08 12.81 -15.47
CA THR A 89 -2.28 11.64 -15.89
C THR A 89 -2.90 11.03 -17.15
N PRO A 90 -2.11 10.37 -18.04
CA PRO A 90 -2.65 9.71 -19.24
C PRO A 90 -3.72 8.67 -18.93
N ALA A 91 -3.58 7.93 -17.81
CA ALA A 91 -4.56 6.95 -17.36
C ALA A 91 -5.52 7.57 -16.33
N LYS A 92 -6.83 7.43 -16.56
CA LYS A 92 -7.86 7.78 -15.58
C LYS A 92 -7.80 6.80 -14.41
N ARG A 93 -7.49 7.31 -13.22
CA ARG A 93 -7.44 6.50 -12.01
C ARG A 93 -8.79 6.49 -11.30
N PRO A 94 -9.24 5.34 -10.75
CA PRO A 94 -10.48 5.28 -9.99
C PRO A 94 -10.35 6.07 -8.68
N ALA A 95 -11.45 6.69 -8.25
CA ALA A 95 -11.51 7.37 -6.97
C ALA A 95 -11.47 6.36 -5.79
N TYR A 96 -11.93 5.13 -6.01
CA TYR A 96 -11.95 4.08 -5.02
C TYR A 96 -11.48 2.74 -5.63
N SER A 97 -10.41 2.17 -5.08
CA SER A 97 -9.75 0.94 -5.56
C SER A 97 -9.45 -0.06 -4.45
N VAL A 98 -10.29 -0.08 -3.42
CA VAL A 98 -10.15 -1.01 -2.30
C VAL A 98 -10.51 -2.43 -2.74
N LEU A 99 -9.60 -3.38 -2.52
CA LEU A 99 -9.82 -4.80 -2.79
C LEU A 99 -10.37 -5.51 -1.55
N ASP A 100 -11.33 -6.41 -1.75
CA ASP A 100 -11.77 -7.34 -0.71
C ASP A 100 -10.76 -8.50 -0.59
N THR A 101 -10.23 -8.70 0.60
CA THR A 101 -9.23 -9.73 0.93
C THR A 101 -9.80 -10.89 1.72
N GLN A 102 -11.10 -10.89 2.04
CA GLN A 102 -11.72 -11.91 2.89
C GLN A 102 -11.49 -13.33 2.37
N LYS A 103 -11.59 -13.52 1.05
CA LYS A 103 -11.40 -14.83 0.43
C LYS A 103 -10.01 -15.41 0.67
N ILE A 104 -8.93 -14.64 0.53
CA ILE A 104 -7.58 -15.15 0.79
C ILE A 104 -7.37 -15.38 2.28
N GLU A 105 -7.82 -14.46 3.14
CA GLU A 105 -7.68 -14.57 4.59
C GLU A 105 -8.31 -15.86 5.11
N THR A 106 -9.52 -16.21 4.68
CA THR A 106 -10.22 -17.42 5.09
C THR A 106 -9.66 -18.69 4.44
N THR A 107 -9.27 -18.62 3.14
CA THR A 107 -8.81 -19.81 2.41
C THR A 107 -7.49 -20.36 2.95
N ILE A 108 -6.53 -19.50 3.25
CA ILE A 108 -5.21 -19.91 3.72
C ILE A 108 -4.97 -19.57 5.21
N ASN A 109 -5.98 -19.11 5.92
CA ASN A 109 -5.89 -18.71 7.33
C ASN A 109 -4.69 -17.78 7.58
N ILE A 110 -4.63 -16.66 6.84
CA ILE A 110 -3.58 -15.66 6.98
C ILE A 110 -4.11 -14.42 7.66
N ASP A 111 -3.38 -13.93 8.66
CA ASP A 111 -3.60 -12.58 9.19
C ASP A 111 -2.75 -11.59 8.42
N ILE A 112 -3.41 -10.66 7.74
CA ILE A 112 -2.76 -9.66 6.90
C ILE A 112 -2.46 -8.42 7.77
N PRO A 113 -1.20 -7.96 7.84
CA PRO A 113 -0.85 -6.76 8.61
C PRO A 113 -1.55 -5.50 8.09
N SER A 114 -1.69 -4.49 8.95
CA SER A 114 -2.14 -3.17 8.52
C SER A 114 -1.12 -2.51 7.57
N TRP A 115 -1.59 -1.58 6.74
CA TRP A 115 -0.69 -0.86 5.84
C TRP A 115 0.30 0.04 6.62
N GLU A 116 -0.07 0.51 7.81
CA GLU A 116 0.80 1.29 8.70
C GLU A 116 1.98 0.46 9.21
N GLU A 117 1.72 -0.75 9.71
CA GLU A 117 2.74 -1.68 10.19
C GLU A 117 3.68 -2.07 9.04
N SER A 118 3.12 -2.42 7.90
CA SER A 118 3.87 -2.81 6.70
C SER A 118 4.68 -1.65 6.11
N LEU A 119 4.16 -0.42 6.16
CA LEU A 119 4.91 0.77 5.78
C LEU A 119 6.12 0.98 6.69
N LEU A 120 5.94 0.86 8.01
CA LEU A 120 7.03 1.01 8.96
C LEU A 120 8.12 -0.05 8.73
N ALA A 121 7.72 -1.31 8.51
CA ALA A 121 8.64 -2.39 8.16
C ALA A 121 9.38 -2.13 6.84
N CYS A 122 8.65 -1.65 5.82
CA CYS A 122 9.23 -1.27 4.53
C CYS A 122 10.28 -0.16 4.68
N GLN A 123 9.97 0.90 5.44
CA GLN A 123 10.89 2.02 5.62
C GLN A 123 12.16 1.62 6.39
N LYS A 124 12.05 0.76 7.40
CA LYS A 124 13.23 0.20 8.11
C LYS A 124 14.16 -0.59 7.19
N MET A 125 13.63 -1.26 6.15
CA MET A 125 14.43 -2.00 5.17
C MET A 125 15.08 -1.07 4.12
N LEU A 126 14.62 0.16 4.00
CA LEU A 126 15.15 1.12 3.03
C LEU A 126 16.27 2.00 3.60
N GLY A 127 16.47 2.00 4.91
CA GLY A 127 17.48 2.78 5.64
C GLY A 127 16.99 4.18 5.94
#